data_bcb1d3d19a4cd1166183de3e556745d5
#
_entry.id   bcb1d3d19a4cd1166183de3e556745d5
#
_cell.length_a   1.000
_cell.length_b   1.000
_cell.length_c   1.000
_cell.angle_alpha   90.00
_cell.angle_beta   90.00
_cell.angle_gamma   90.00
#
_symmetry.space_group_name_H-M   'P 1'
#
loop_
_entity.id
_entity.type
_entity.pdbx_description
1 polymer ?
#
loop_
_entity_poly.entity_id
_entity_poly.type
_entity_poly.pdbx_seq_one_letter_code
_entity_poly.pdbx_strand_id
1 'polypeptide(L)'
;MKLSKERYPVSVLKELQDSIDVRPEYQRPLVWTLKQKRLLIDSILRGYDVPKMYWHRQSDDEQFEFHVVDGQQRLTTIWEFCNDGFALPKDSDPVDGISTAKLKYSGFNTALKKRLHLYSFDVW
;
A
#
# COMPACT_ATOMS: atom_id res chain seq x y z
N MET A 1 -7.86 26.69 -3.98
CA MET A 1 -8.09 25.28 -3.63
C MET A 1 -7.33 24.93 -2.36
N LYS A 2 -8.02 24.38 -1.41
CA LYS A 2 -7.43 24.04 -0.11
C LYS A 2 -7.06 22.56 -0.11
N LEU A 3 -5.76 22.25 0.02
CA LEU A 3 -5.29 20.88 0.13
C LEU A 3 -5.38 20.44 1.59
N SER A 4 -6.03 19.33 1.83
CA SER A 4 -6.09 18.70 3.15
C SER A 4 -5.12 17.55 3.20
N LYS A 5 -4.28 17.51 4.24
CA LYS A 5 -3.40 16.39 4.49
C LYS A 5 -4.09 15.41 5.44
N GLU A 6 -4.15 14.17 5.03
CA GLU A 6 -4.67 13.07 5.85
C GLU A 6 -3.57 12.03 6.04
N ARG A 7 -3.66 11.26 7.11
CA ARG A 7 -2.78 10.11 7.32
C ARG A 7 -3.64 8.86 7.43
N TYR A 8 -3.36 7.90 6.57
CA TYR A 8 -4.09 6.63 6.58
C TYR A 8 -3.14 5.49 6.87
N PRO A 9 -3.35 4.74 7.97
CA PRO A 9 -2.61 3.51 8.21
C PRO A 9 -3.02 2.44 7.20
N VAL A 10 -2.13 1.50 6.95
CA VAL A 10 -2.39 0.41 6.00
C VAL A 10 -3.67 -0.35 6.36
N SER A 11 -3.95 -0.52 7.66
CA SER A 11 -5.19 -1.17 8.10
C SER A 11 -6.44 -0.48 7.55
N VAL A 12 -6.43 0.85 7.50
CA VAL A 12 -7.55 1.62 6.94
C VAL A 12 -7.57 1.52 5.41
N LEU A 13 -6.39 1.56 4.78
CA LEU A 13 -6.31 1.41 3.32
C LEU A 13 -6.90 0.07 2.86
N LYS A 14 -6.72 -1.00 3.63
CA LYS A 14 -7.34 -2.29 3.34
C LYS A 14 -8.86 -2.21 3.34
N GLU A 15 -9.44 -1.50 4.31
CA GLU A 15 -10.89 -1.37 4.41
C GLU A 15 -11.47 -0.46 3.33
N LEU A 16 -10.68 0.49 2.82
CA LEU A 16 -11.14 1.43 1.80
C LEU A 16 -11.01 0.88 0.38
N GLN A 17 -10.59 -0.35 0.20
CA GLN A 17 -10.29 -0.92 -1.13
C GLN A 17 -11.45 -0.72 -2.12
N ASP A 18 -12.69 -0.95 -1.68
CA ASP A 18 -13.87 -0.81 -2.55
C ASP A 18 -14.33 0.63 -2.72
N SER A 19 -13.76 1.56 -1.96
CA SER A 19 -14.15 2.98 -1.98
C SER A 19 -13.17 3.84 -2.79
N ILE A 20 -12.06 3.27 -3.25
CA ILE A 20 -11.01 4.02 -3.93
C ILE A 20 -10.88 3.54 -5.37
N ASP A 21 -11.03 4.47 -6.31
CA ASP A 21 -10.82 4.21 -7.71
C ASP A 21 -9.34 4.43 -8.05
N VAL A 22 -8.67 3.36 -8.46
CA VAL A 22 -7.26 3.38 -8.85
C VAL A 22 -7.07 3.29 -10.36
N ARG A 23 -8.15 3.42 -11.14
CA ARG A 23 -8.05 3.32 -12.60
C ARG A 23 -7.18 4.44 -13.15
N PRO A 24 -6.21 4.12 -14.02
CA PRO A 24 -5.30 5.10 -14.58
C PRO A 24 -5.94 5.87 -15.75
N GLU A 25 -6.95 6.68 -15.48
CA GLU A 25 -7.66 7.42 -16.53
C GLU A 25 -6.79 8.48 -17.18
N TYR A 26 -5.79 8.97 -16.45
CA TYR A 26 -5.00 10.12 -16.86
C TYR A 26 -3.56 9.79 -17.20
N GLN A 27 -3.13 8.56 -16.98
CA GLN A 27 -1.75 8.16 -17.17
C GLN A 27 -1.63 6.80 -17.79
N ARG A 28 -0.57 6.59 -18.56
CA ARG A 28 -0.18 5.26 -18.95
C ARG A 28 0.22 4.49 -17.70
N PRO A 29 -0.40 3.35 -17.42
CA PRO A 29 -0.01 2.55 -16.27
C PRO A 29 1.38 1.97 -16.52
N LEU A 30 2.34 2.43 -15.76
CA LEU A 30 3.59 1.72 -15.59
C LEU A 30 3.31 0.65 -14.55
N VAL A 31 3.18 -0.58 -15.01
CA VAL A 31 2.96 -1.70 -14.10
C VAL A 31 4.26 -2.01 -13.38
N TRP A 32 4.24 -1.96 -12.06
CA TRP A 32 5.41 -2.30 -11.26
C TRP A 32 5.81 -3.76 -11.45
N THR A 33 7.11 -3.99 -11.49
CA THR A 33 7.67 -5.34 -11.46
C THR A 33 7.49 -5.94 -10.08
N LEU A 34 7.61 -7.26 -9.98
CA LEU A 34 7.56 -7.94 -8.69
C LEU A 34 8.64 -7.41 -7.74
N LYS A 35 9.81 -7.09 -8.25
CA LYS A 35 10.90 -6.51 -7.46
C LYS A 35 10.49 -5.19 -6.82
N GLN A 36 9.83 -4.30 -7.58
CA GLN A 36 9.35 -3.02 -7.06
C GLN A 36 8.27 -3.21 -6.00
N LYS A 37 7.36 -4.14 -6.21
CA LYS A 37 6.29 -4.47 -5.24
C LYS A 37 6.88 -4.99 -3.94
N ARG A 38 7.84 -5.90 -4.04
CA ARG A 38 8.53 -6.47 -2.88
C ARG A 38 9.29 -5.40 -2.10
N LEU A 39 9.93 -4.47 -2.82
CA LEU A 39 10.66 -3.38 -2.21
C LEU A 39 9.73 -2.46 -1.40
N LEU A 40 8.54 -2.18 -1.90
CA LEU A 40 7.57 -1.35 -1.17
C LEU A 40 7.19 -2.00 0.15
N ILE A 41 6.85 -3.28 0.14
CA ILE A 41 6.44 -3.99 1.37
C ILE A 41 7.61 -4.04 2.36
N ASP A 42 8.81 -4.34 1.88
CA ASP A 42 10.01 -4.34 2.71
C ASP A 42 10.24 -2.97 3.37
N SER A 43 10.11 -1.89 2.60
CA SER A 43 10.28 -0.53 3.11
C SER A 43 9.24 -0.19 4.19
N ILE A 44 8.00 -0.61 4.00
CA ILE A 44 6.95 -0.42 5.00
C ILE A 44 7.29 -1.16 6.29
N LEU A 45 7.70 -2.41 6.20
CA LEU A 45 8.03 -3.22 7.38
C LEU A 45 9.19 -2.63 8.17
N ARG A 46 10.14 -1.98 7.49
CA ARG A 46 11.29 -1.35 8.13
C ARG A 46 11.02 0.07 8.62
N GLY A 47 9.85 0.61 8.29
CA GLY A 47 9.48 1.96 8.67
C GLY A 47 10.19 3.05 7.86
N TYR A 48 10.66 2.71 6.66
CA TYR A 48 11.29 3.68 5.78
C TYR A 48 10.26 4.64 5.21
N ASP A 49 10.71 5.83 4.87
CA ASP A 49 9.84 6.84 4.27
C ASP A 49 9.42 6.41 2.86
N VAL A 50 8.13 6.47 2.59
CA VAL A 50 7.55 6.14 1.28
C VAL A 50 6.85 7.38 0.76
N PRO A 51 6.96 7.68 -0.54
CA PRO A 51 6.34 8.88 -1.10
C PRO A 51 4.85 8.97 -0.78
N LYS A 52 4.40 10.17 -0.52
CA LYS A 52 3.00 10.47 -0.25
C LYS A 52 2.14 10.23 -1.49
N MET A 53 0.83 10.10 -1.27
CA MET A 53 -0.13 9.92 -2.34
C MET A 53 -1.00 11.15 -2.51
N TYR A 54 -1.57 11.31 -3.70
CA TYR A 54 -2.49 12.38 -4.00
C TYR A 54 -3.81 11.79 -4.45
N TRP A 55 -4.88 12.10 -3.70
CA TRP A 55 -6.23 11.61 -3.95
C TRP A 55 -7.17 12.78 -4.19
N HIS A 56 -8.23 12.54 -4.94
CA HIS A 56 -9.30 13.50 -5.14
C HIS A 56 -10.60 12.93 -4.59
N ARG A 57 -11.21 13.64 -3.66
CA ARG A 57 -12.50 13.22 -3.10
C ARG A 57 -13.60 13.49 -4.10
N GLN A 58 -14.44 12.48 -4.35
CA GLN A 58 -15.55 12.55 -5.30
C GLN A 58 -16.87 12.47 -4.53
N SER A 59 -17.48 13.60 -4.29
CA SER A 59 -18.76 13.66 -3.58
C SER A 59 -19.95 13.23 -4.45
N ASP A 60 -19.79 13.29 -5.77
CA ASP A 60 -20.87 13.00 -6.71
C ASP A 60 -20.81 11.55 -7.25
N ASP A 61 -19.79 10.79 -6.88
CA ASP A 61 -19.65 9.41 -7.31
C ASP A 61 -20.26 8.49 -6.26
N GLU A 62 -21.29 7.75 -6.64
CA GLU A 62 -21.96 6.80 -5.76
C GLU A 62 -21.14 5.54 -5.50
N GLN A 63 -20.22 5.22 -6.40
CA GLN A 63 -19.41 4.01 -6.32
C GLN A 63 -18.12 4.21 -5.54
N PHE A 64 -17.44 5.32 -5.78
CA PHE A 64 -16.13 5.59 -5.18
C PHE A 64 -16.13 6.91 -4.42
N GLU A 65 -15.58 6.89 -3.21
CA GLU A 65 -15.38 8.08 -2.40
C GLU A 65 -14.15 8.87 -2.85
N PHE A 66 -13.11 8.17 -3.34
CA PHE A 66 -11.85 8.78 -3.75
C PHE A 66 -11.40 8.28 -5.12
N HIS A 67 -10.75 9.17 -5.85
CA HIS A 67 -10.01 8.83 -7.07
C HIS A 67 -8.54 9.12 -6.84
N VAL A 68 -7.67 8.17 -7.14
CA VAL A 68 -6.24 8.34 -6.93
C VAL A 68 -5.63 9.07 -8.11
N VAL A 69 -5.03 10.22 -7.84
CA VAL A 69 -4.29 10.99 -8.86
C VAL A 69 -2.86 10.48 -8.97
N ASP A 70 -2.23 10.19 -7.83
CA ASP A 70 -0.89 9.61 -7.78
C ASP A 70 -0.81 8.65 -6.60
N GLY A 71 -0.20 7.49 -6.82
CA GLY A 71 -0.05 6.45 -5.81
C GLY A 71 -0.76 5.14 -6.14
N GLN A 72 -1.27 4.99 -7.36
CA GLN A 72 -2.01 3.80 -7.78
C GLN A 72 -1.20 2.52 -7.58
N GLN A 73 0.08 2.52 -7.99
CA GLN A 73 0.92 1.33 -7.87
C GLN A 73 1.17 0.96 -6.42
N ARG A 74 1.33 1.95 -5.55
CA ARG A 74 1.52 1.71 -4.12
C ARG A 74 0.27 1.09 -3.48
N LEU A 75 -0.90 1.65 -3.77
CA LEU A 75 -2.16 1.12 -3.24
C LEU A 75 -2.44 -0.29 -3.73
N THR A 76 -2.38 -0.52 -5.03
CA THR A 76 -2.66 -1.84 -5.60
C THR A 76 -1.67 -2.89 -5.10
N THR A 77 -0.41 -2.51 -4.88
CA THR A 77 0.60 -3.42 -4.32
C THR A 77 0.27 -3.81 -2.89
N ILE A 78 -0.15 -2.85 -2.06
CA ILE A 78 -0.55 -3.12 -0.67
C ILE A 78 -1.73 -4.08 -0.65
N TRP A 79 -2.76 -3.81 -1.45
CA TRP A 79 -3.95 -4.67 -1.53
C TRP A 79 -3.60 -6.07 -2.04
N GLU A 80 -2.78 -6.16 -3.09
CA GLU A 80 -2.34 -7.43 -3.65
C GLU A 80 -1.58 -8.25 -2.60
N PHE A 81 -0.65 -7.63 -1.87
CA PHE A 81 0.10 -8.33 -0.83
C PHE A 81 -0.82 -8.81 0.29
N CYS A 82 -1.72 -7.96 0.77
CA CYS A 82 -2.66 -8.31 1.84
C CYS A 82 -3.65 -9.40 1.43
N ASN A 83 -3.84 -9.62 0.14
CA ASN A 83 -4.65 -10.70 -0.42
C ASN A 83 -3.79 -11.91 -0.83
N ASP A 84 -2.57 -12.01 -0.32
CA ASP A 84 -1.62 -13.10 -0.61
C ASP A 84 -1.23 -13.22 -2.09
N GLY A 85 -1.24 -12.09 -2.80
CA GLY A 85 -0.95 -12.08 -4.23
C GLY A 85 0.52 -12.32 -4.58
N PHE A 86 1.43 -12.10 -3.65
CA PHE A 86 2.85 -12.40 -3.84
C PHE A 86 3.54 -12.56 -2.49
N ALA A 87 4.74 -13.13 -2.52
CA ALA A 87 5.57 -13.36 -1.34
C ALA A 87 6.80 -12.46 -1.35
N LEU A 88 7.39 -12.26 -0.18
CA LEU A 88 8.67 -11.56 -0.04
C LEU A 88 9.81 -12.46 -0.58
N PRO A 89 10.95 -11.85 -0.96
CA PRO A 89 12.05 -12.62 -1.56
C PRO A 89 12.61 -13.68 -0.62
N LYS A 90 13.18 -14.74 -1.20
CA LYS A 90 13.84 -15.80 -0.43
C LYS A 90 15.10 -15.31 0.29
N ASP A 91 15.72 -14.23 -0.20
CA ASP A 91 16.92 -13.63 0.37
C ASP A 91 16.62 -12.35 1.16
N SER A 92 15.36 -12.16 1.55
CA SER A 92 14.95 -11.02 2.35
C SER A 92 15.68 -11.01 3.70
N ASP A 93 16.20 -9.84 4.08
CA ASP A 93 16.82 -9.68 5.40
C ASP A 93 15.76 -9.69 6.49
N PRO A 94 16.07 -10.24 7.67
CA PRO A 94 15.12 -10.20 8.78
C PRO A 94 14.72 -8.79 9.16
N VAL A 95 13.48 -8.62 9.58
CA VAL A 95 12.96 -7.37 10.13
C VAL A 95 12.88 -7.52 11.63
N ASP A 96 13.66 -6.73 12.34
CA ASP A 96 13.72 -6.74 13.81
C ASP A 96 13.93 -8.18 14.34
N GLY A 97 14.84 -8.90 13.70
CA GLY A 97 15.17 -10.28 14.05
C GLY A 97 14.18 -11.33 13.59
N ILE A 98 13.10 -10.93 12.91
CA ILE A 98 12.07 -11.84 12.44
C ILE A 98 12.31 -12.15 10.95
N SER A 99 12.43 -13.43 10.60
CA SER A 99 12.62 -13.83 9.21
C SER A 99 11.40 -13.50 8.37
N THR A 100 11.63 -12.84 7.23
CA THR A 100 10.58 -12.51 6.27
C THR A 100 10.72 -13.28 4.96
N ALA A 101 11.72 -14.15 4.85
CA ALA A 101 12.03 -14.88 3.62
C ALA A 101 10.84 -15.72 3.15
N LYS A 102 10.44 -15.53 1.90
CA LYS A 102 9.33 -16.26 1.25
C LYS A 102 7.96 -16.06 1.89
N LEU A 103 7.80 -15.13 2.80
CA LEU A 103 6.52 -14.94 3.48
C LEU A 103 5.51 -14.20 2.59
N LYS A 104 4.29 -14.72 2.59
CA LYS A 104 3.10 -14.00 2.18
C LYS A 104 2.47 -13.34 3.40
N TYR A 105 1.51 -12.47 3.17
CA TYR A 105 0.82 -11.78 4.26
C TYR A 105 0.22 -12.78 5.28
N SER A 106 -0.39 -13.85 4.80
CA SER A 106 -0.99 -14.87 5.68
C SER A 106 0.03 -15.57 6.55
N GLY A 107 1.31 -15.54 6.18
CA GLY A 107 2.40 -16.12 6.96
C GLY A 107 2.99 -15.17 8.01
N PHE A 108 2.54 -13.92 8.08
CA PHE A 108 3.04 -12.95 9.04
C PHE A 108 2.58 -13.31 10.46
N ASN A 109 3.52 -13.22 11.41
CA ASN A 109 3.15 -13.29 12.83
C ASN A 109 2.53 -11.96 13.28
N THR A 110 2.10 -11.89 14.53
CA THR A 110 1.46 -10.69 15.09
C THR A 110 2.36 -9.45 14.97
N ALA A 111 3.66 -9.60 15.21
CA ALA A 111 4.59 -8.47 15.18
C ALA A 111 4.73 -7.90 13.76
N LEU A 112 4.85 -8.76 12.75
CA LEU A 112 4.96 -8.32 11.35
C LEU A 112 3.65 -7.69 10.86
N LYS A 113 2.51 -8.29 11.21
CA LYS A 113 1.20 -7.71 10.87
C LYS A 113 1.04 -6.33 11.46
N LYS A 114 1.47 -6.15 12.71
CA LYS A 114 1.38 -4.87 13.40
C LYS A 114 2.23 -3.81 12.70
N ARG A 115 3.45 -4.16 12.31
CA ARG A 115 4.33 -3.24 11.57
C ARG A 115 3.70 -2.80 10.26
N LEU A 116 3.09 -3.72 9.53
CA LEU A 116 2.42 -3.40 8.27
C LEU A 116 1.17 -2.55 8.51
N HIS A 117 0.30 -2.96 9.41
CA HIS A 117 -0.99 -2.32 9.62
C HIS A 117 -0.89 -0.89 10.18
N LEU A 118 0.10 -0.64 11.03
CA LEU A 118 0.28 0.67 11.67
C LEU A 118 1.07 1.66 10.82
N TYR A 119 1.72 1.20 9.77
CA TYR A 119 2.40 2.11 8.86
C TYR A 119 1.38 3.04 8.22
N SER A 120 1.66 4.34 8.25
CA SER A 120 0.72 5.34 7.75
C SER A 120 1.28 6.07 6.54
N PHE A 121 0.42 6.29 5.56
CA PHE A 121 0.73 7.07 4.38
C PHE A 121 0.15 8.47 4.50
N ASP A 122 0.94 9.45 4.09
CA ASP A 122 0.45 10.80 3.91
C ASP A 122 -0.32 10.87 2.60
N VAL A 123 -1.53 11.40 2.65
CA VAL A 123 -2.41 11.54 1.50
C VAL A 123 -2.87 12.99 1.40
N TRP A 124 -2.73 13.55 0.24
CA TRP A 124 -3.13 14.93 -0.02
C TRP A 124 -4.35 15.00 -0.93
#